data_578562e7fe37a84a5da6c01bc1b34364
#
_entry.id   578562e7fe37a84a5da6c01bc1b34364
#
_cell.length_a   1.000
_cell.length_b   1.000
_cell.length_c   1.000
_cell.angle_alpha   90.00
_cell.angle_beta   90.00
_cell.angle_gamma   90.00
#
_symmetry.space_group_name_H-M   'P 1'
#
loop_
_entity.id
_entity.type
_entity.pdbx_description
1 polymer ?
#
loop_
_entity_poly.entity_id
_entity_poly.type
_entity_poly.pdbx_seq_one_letter_code
_entity_poly.pdbx_strand_id
1 'polypeptide(L)'
;MTLRLHDTAARETRDFVPLVPGRAGIYVCGLTVQSEPHVGHVRSAVNFDVLRRWLSASGYDVDFIRNVTDIDDKILTKSADQGVHWYALAAAMKRELDKALAAINVLPPTYEPGATGHVPEIVELIEQLIARGHAYAAGDGSGDVYFDVRSWSDYGELTRQKVEDMEPAGDADPRGKRDPRDFALWKGHKEESEPATAAWPSPWGPGRPGWHIECSAMAGKYLGPAFDIHGGGVDLRFPHHENEQAQSRAAGRPFASYWLHNAWITTAGEKMSKSLGNSLLVPSVLERVRGVELRYYMVAAHYRSHVEFSFEALDEAAKGYRRIEDFLDRAAPVVGQWFAALPEAFVAAMDDDLGTPAAVAVIHDSVREGNRLLADGPSDALGRTFGEVIAMLDVLGLDPADEAWATGAYDDRLTEVVDALVKGLLADRAAAREAKDWARADAIRDQIKSAGIEVEDTPTGPKWSV
;
A
#
# COMPACT_ATOMS: atom_id res chain seq x y z
N MET A 1 28.28 0.54 -6.87
CA MET A 1 27.56 0.58 -8.18
C MET A 1 26.51 1.67 -8.08
N THR A 2 25.97 2.16 -9.18
CA THR A 2 24.94 3.20 -9.17
C THR A 2 23.59 2.51 -9.32
N LEU A 3 22.61 2.86 -8.49
CA LEU A 3 21.24 2.37 -8.62
C LEU A 3 20.70 2.70 -10.02
N ARG A 4 20.15 1.71 -10.69
CA ARG A 4 19.45 1.82 -11.97
C ARG A 4 18.00 1.47 -11.79
N LEU A 5 17.11 2.24 -12.40
CA LEU A 5 15.66 2.03 -12.32
C LEU A 5 15.04 2.00 -13.71
N HIS A 6 14.10 1.10 -13.93
CA HIS A 6 13.33 1.07 -15.16
C HIS A 6 12.32 2.22 -15.17
N ASP A 7 12.59 3.21 -16.03
CA ASP A 7 11.69 4.32 -16.23
C ASP A 7 10.66 4.01 -17.32
N THR A 8 9.39 3.99 -16.95
CA THR A 8 8.28 3.68 -17.86
C THR A 8 8.16 4.72 -19.00
N ALA A 9 8.45 5.98 -18.72
CA ALA A 9 8.40 7.04 -19.74
C ALA A 9 9.52 6.85 -20.78
N ALA A 10 10.75 6.62 -20.34
CA ALA A 10 11.89 6.34 -21.19
C ALA A 10 11.82 4.92 -21.81
N ARG A 11 11.16 3.96 -21.15
CA ARG A 11 11.10 2.51 -21.47
C ARG A 11 12.47 1.84 -21.44
N GLU A 12 13.34 2.30 -20.60
CA GLU A 12 14.67 1.74 -20.39
C GLU A 12 15.07 1.77 -18.91
N THR A 13 16.00 0.92 -18.55
CA THR A 13 16.64 0.97 -17.24
C THR A 13 17.82 1.90 -17.30
N ARG A 14 17.79 2.98 -16.53
CA ARG A 14 18.78 4.04 -16.52
C ARG A 14 19.26 4.37 -15.12
N ASP A 15 20.43 4.96 -15.01
CA ASP A 15 21.01 5.37 -13.73
C ASP A 15 20.08 6.34 -13.00
N PHE A 16 19.88 6.10 -11.71
CA PHE A 16 19.14 7.02 -10.86
C PHE A 16 20.02 8.22 -10.50
N VAL A 17 19.61 9.39 -10.99
CA VAL A 17 20.25 10.66 -10.70
C VAL A 17 19.21 11.55 -10.03
N PRO A 18 19.31 11.79 -8.70
CA PRO A 18 18.35 12.64 -8.02
C PRO A 18 18.49 14.10 -8.40
N LEU A 19 17.39 14.85 -8.34
CA LEU A 19 17.39 16.30 -8.57
C LEU A 19 18.24 17.07 -7.55
N VAL A 20 18.26 16.56 -6.31
CA VAL A 20 19.09 17.10 -5.23
C VAL A 20 20.04 16.00 -4.74
N PRO A 21 21.36 16.16 -4.84
CA PRO A 21 22.31 15.16 -4.38
C PRO A 21 22.05 14.70 -2.95
N GLY A 22 21.98 13.38 -2.72
CA GLY A 22 21.74 12.78 -1.40
C GLY A 22 20.27 12.80 -0.94
N ARG A 23 19.33 13.33 -1.74
CA ARG A 23 17.89 13.29 -1.43
C ARG A 23 17.13 12.58 -2.54
N ALA A 24 15.99 11.97 -2.18
CA ALA A 24 15.08 11.37 -3.15
C ALA A 24 13.63 11.69 -2.79
N GLY A 25 12.93 12.42 -3.66
CA GLY A 25 11.52 12.73 -3.54
C GLY A 25 10.68 11.70 -4.29
N ILE A 26 9.81 10.99 -3.58
CA ILE A 26 8.94 9.94 -4.13
C ILE A 26 7.48 10.28 -3.88
N TYR A 27 6.67 10.31 -4.93
CA TYR A 27 5.22 10.35 -4.83
C TYR A 27 4.63 9.03 -5.32
N VAL A 28 3.77 8.43 -4.53
CA VAL A 28 3.05 7.20 -4.90
C VAL A 28 1.55 7.45 -4.81
N CYS A 29 0.83 7.20 -5.90
CA CYS A 29 -0.61 7.24 -5.88
C CYS A 29 -1.17 6.20 -4.91
N GLY A 30 -1.86 6.69 -3.89
CA GLY A 30 -2.51 5.89 -2.87
C GLY A 30 -3.86 5.35 -3.31
N LEU A 31 -4.59 4.77 -2.38
CA LEU A 31 -5.86 4.12 -2.66
C LEU A 31 -7.05 5.05 -2.48
N THR A 32 -8.08 4.84 -3.29
CA THR A 32 -9.44 5.29 -2.98
C THR A 32 -10.00 4.43 -1.86
N VAL A 33 -10.20 5.03 -0.68
CA VAL A 33 -10.61 4.32 0.56
C VAL A 33 -12.11 4.04 0.58
N GLN A 34 -12.55 3.24 -0.39
CA GLN A 34 -13.95 2.86 -0.57
C GLN A 34 -14.30 1.49 0.04
N SER A 35 -13.30 0.71 0.43
CA SER A 35 -13.47 -0.68 0.87
C SER A 35 -12.17 -1.24 1.45
N GLU A 36 -12.27 -2.34 2.19
CA GLU A 36 -11.12 -3.06 2.74
C GLU A 36 -10.05 -3.38 1.68
N PRO A 37 -8.77 -3.32 2.04
CA PRO A 37 -7.67 -3.61 1.13
C PRO A 37 -7.57 -5.11 0.83
N HIS A 38 -7.24 -5.43 -0.42
CA HIS A 38 -6.90 -6.78 -0.85
C HIS A 38 -5.39 -6.91 -1.15
N VAL A 39 -4.88 -8.13 -1.31
CA VAL A 39 -3.45 -8.40 -1.50
C VAL A 39 -2.82 -7.66 -2.70
N GLY A 40 -3.60 -7.39 -3.75
CA GLY A 40 -3.13 -6.58 -4.89
C GLY A 40 -2.80 -5.13 -4.51
N HIS A 41 -3.57 -4.53 -3.59
CA HIS A 41 -3.31 -3.18 -3.09
C HIS A 41 -2.01 -3.11 -2.28
N VAL A 42 -1.85 -4.06 -1.35
CA VAL A 42 -0.69 -4.03 -0.45
C VAL A 42 0.60 -4.43 -1.15
N ARG A 43 0.55 -5.16 -2.27
CA ARG A 43 1.73 -5.44 -3.09
C ARG A 43 2.38 -4.16 -3.62
N SER A 44 1.58 -3.21 -4.12
CA SER A 44 2.11 -1.92 -4.55
C SER A 44 2.82 -1.22 -3.40
N ALA A 45 2.19 -1.18 -2.22
CA ALA A 45 2.78 -0.57 -1.04
C ALA A 45 4.11 -1.25 -0.63
N VAL A 46 4.20 -2.59 -0.65
CA VAL A 46 5.45 -3.33 -0.35
C VAL A 46 6.56 -2.98 -1.35
N ASN A 47 6.24 -2.94 -2.66
CA ASN A 47 7.25 -2.64 -3.68
C ASN A 47 7.87 -1.25 -3.51
N PHE A 48 7.05 -0.23 -3.24
CA PHE A 48 7.55 1.13 -3.00
C PHE A 48 8.18 1.30 -1.61
N ASP A 49 7.79 0.49 -0.63
CA ASP A 49 8.47 0.41 0.67
C ASP A 49 9.88 -0.17 0.51
N VAL A 50 10.06 -1.21 -0.30
CA VAL A 50 11.39 -1.77 -0.64
C VAL A 50 12.26 -0.73 -1.36
N LEU A 51 11.71 0.02 -2.33
CA LEU A 51 12.42 1.12 -2.98
C LEU A 51 12.88 2.16 -1.95
N ARG A 52 11.98 2.59 -1.05
CA ARG A 52 12.30 3.56 0.00
C ARG A 52 13.40 3.05 0.92
N ARG A 53 13.27 1.80 1.41
CA ARG A 53 14.28 1.18 2.28
C ARG A 53 15.64 1.06 1.59
N TRP A 54 15.66 0.66 0.30
CA TRP A 54 16.89 0.56 -0.47
C TRP A 54 17.57 1.92 -0.67
N LEU A 55 16.81 2.95 -1.02
CA LEU A 55 17.35 4.31 -1.12
C LEU A 55 17.92 4.79 0.22
N SER A 56 17.20 4.57 1.33
CA SER A 56 17.67 4.94 2.66
C SER A 56 18.94 4.17 3.05
N ALA A 57 19.00 2.86 2.80
CA ALA A 57 20.20 2.04 3.04
C ALA A 57 21.39 2.47 2.14
N SER A 58 21.10 3.03 0.97
CA SER A 58 22.10 3.63 0.05
C SER A 58 22.53 5.04 0.44
N GLY A 59 22.01 5.58 1.56
CA GLY A 59 22.43 6.88 2.11
C GLY A 59 21.62 8.08 1.61
N TYR A 60 20.48 7.88 0.94
CA TYR A 60 19.59 8.97 0.57
C TYR A 60 18.67 9.36 1.73
N ASP A 61 18.42 10.66 1.87
CA ASP A 61 17.31 11.21 2.65
C ASP A 61 16.05 11.14 1.77
N VAL A 62 15.06 10.34 2.18
CA VAL A 62 13.91 10.00 1.34
C VAL A 62 12.64 10.69 1.83
N ASP A 63 12.12 11.62 1.03
CA ASP A 63 10.79 12.19 1.20
C ASP A 63 9.77 11.32 0.45
N PHE A 64 9.04 10.49 1.19
CA PHE A 64 8.05 9.57 0.63
C PHE A 64 6.63 10.07 0.91
N ILE A 65 5.94 10.50 -0.15
CA ILE A 65 4.55 10.99 -0.08
C ILE A 65 3.63 9.95 -0.73
N ARG A 66 2.58 9.57 -0.01
CA ARG A 66 1.51 8.72 -0.56
C ARG A 66 0.18 9.34 -0.19
N ASN A 67 -0.66 9.63 -1.17
CA ASN A 67 -1.96 10.23 -0.90
C ASN A 67 -3.02 9.20 -0.46
N VAL A 68 -4.13 9.75 0.00
CA VAL A 68 -5.40 9.03 0.18
C VAL A 68 -6.47 9.76 -0.62
N THR A 69 -7.11 9.06 -1.54
CA THR A 69 -8.33 9.55 -2.18
C THR A 69 -9.50 9.26 -1.24
N ASP A 70 -9.86 10.25 -0.43
CA ASP A 70 -10.88 10.17 0.61
C ASP A 70 -12.24 10.74 0.16
N ILE A 71 -12.35 11.20 -1.09
CA ILE A 71 -13.59 11.60 -1.77
C ILE A 71 -13.55 11.12 -3.23
N ASP A 72 -14.57 10.38 -3.66
CA ASP A 72 -14.69 9.84 -5.02
C ASP A 72 -16.13 9.37 -5.26
N ASP A 73 -16.57 9.25 -6.51
CA ASP A 73 -17.89 8.73 -6.88
C ASP A 73 -18.18 7.37 -6.24
N LYS A 74 -17.18 6.50 -6.17
CA LYS A 74 -17.31 5.15 -5.59
C LYS A 74 -17.54 5.20 -4.08
N ILE A 75 -16.93 6.16 -3.39
CA ILE A 75 -17.15 6.37 -1.95
C ILE A 75 -18.58 6.86 -1.73
N LEU A 76 -19.03 7.85 -2.52
CA LEU A 76 -20.39 8.39 -2.43
C LEU A 76 -21.45 7.31 -2.68
N THR A 77 -21.30 6.55 -3.76
CA THR A 77 -22.23 5.46 -4.11
C THR A 77 -22.30 4.42 -2.98
N LYS A 78 -21.15 3.92 -2.53
CA LYS A 78 -21.11 2.89 -1.48
C LYS A 78 -21.64 3.36 -0.15
N SER A 79 -21.35 4.60 0.24
CA SER A 79 -21.85 5.16 1.49
C SER A 79 -23.38 5.29 1.45
N ALA A 80 -23.94 5.68 0.30
CA ALA A 80 -25.38 5.74 0.09
C ALA A 80 -26.01 4.33 0.17
N ASP A 81 -25.42 3.33 -0.50
CA ASP A 81 -25.88 1.94 -0.48
C ASP A 81 -25.89 1.35 0.94
N GLN A 82 -24.91 1.75 1.78
CA GLN A 82 -24.78 1.29 3.17
C GLN A 82 -25.55 2.15 4.18
N GLY A 83 -26.15 3.26 3.75
CA GLY A 83 -26.86 4.19 4.63
C GLY A 83 -25.95 4.90 5.64
N VAL A 84 -24.65 5.11 5.32
CA VAL A 84 -23.67 5.78 6.18
C VAL A 84 -23.18 7.07 5.52
N HIS A 85 -22.56 7.95 6.31
CA HIS A 85 -21.92 9.13 5.75
C HIS A 85 -20.64 8.77 4.99
N TRP A 86 -20.42 9.38 3.82
CA TRP A 86 -19.26 9.11 2.97
C TRP A 86 -17.91 9.30 3.71
N TYR A 87 -17.78 10.35 4.51
CA TYR A 87 -16.56 10.61 5.29
C TYR A 87 -16.36 9.58 6.42
N ALA A 88 -17.44 9.02 6.98
CA ALA A 88 -17.35 7.94 7.96
C ALA A 88 -16.89 6.64 7.32
N LEU A 89 -17.40 6.31 6.12
CA LEU A 89 -16.93 5.16 5.33
C LEU A 89 -15.45 5.33 4.96
N ALA A 90 -15.06 6.49 4.40
CA ALA A 90 -13.69 6.76 4.02
C ALA A 90 -12.72 6.63 5.21
N ALA A 91 -13.07 7.23 6.36
CA ALA A 91 -12.27 7.14 7.58
C ALA A 91 -12.18 5.71 8.15
N ALA A 92 -13.25 4.91 8.04
CA ALA A 92 -13.22 3.51 8.46
C ALA A 92 -12.30 2.69 7.56
N MET A 93 -12.44 2.81 6.25
CA MET A 93 -11.62 2.06 5.27
C MET A 93 -10.16 2.49 5.30
N LYS A 94 -9.87 3.77 5.59
CA LYS A 94 -8.49 4.23 5.83
C LYS A 94 -7.85 3.50 7.01
N ARG A 95 -8.57 3.37 8.13
CA ARG A 95 -8.07 2.61 9.29
C ARG A 95 -7.79 1.14 8.97
N GLU A 96 -8.66 0.50 8.18
CA GLU A 96 -8.43 -0.89 7.74
C GLU A 96 -7.22 -0.99 6.80
N LEU A 97 -7.00 0.01 5.94
CA LEU A 97 -5.79 0.10 5.13
C LEU A 97 -4.54 0.22 6.00
N ASP A 98 -4.55 1.09 7.01
CA ASP A 98 -3.40 1.28 7.91
C ASP A 98 -3.05 0.00 8.67
N LYS A 99 -4.07 -0.71 9.19
CA LYS A 99 -3.87 -2.00 9.85
C LYS A 99 -3.24 -3.03 8.90
N ALA A 100 -3.76 -3.13 7.67
CA ALA A 100 -3.24 -4.06 6.69
C ALA A 100 -1.78 -3.76 6.30
N LEU A 101 -1.41 -2.48 6.17
CA LEU A 101 -0.05 -2.06 5.85
C LEU A 101 0.91 -2.29 7.02
N ALA A 102 0.48 -1.98 8.25
CA ALA A 102 1.25 -2.25 9.46
C ALA A 102 1.49 -3.76 9.65
N ALA A 103 0.47 -4.59 9.41
CA ALA A 103 0.56 -6.04 9.55
C ALA A 103 1.59 -6.71 8.63
N ILE A 104 2.03 -6.01 7.57
CA ILE A 104 3.07 -6.48 6.64
C ILE A 104 4.31 -5.58 6.65
N ASN A 105 4.51 -4.82 7.72
CA ASN A 105 5.67 -3.95 7.95
C ASN A 105 5.95 -2.96 6.81
N VAL A 106 4.91 -2.35 6.24
CA VAL A 106 5.07 -1.20 5.34
C VAL A 106 5.26 0.05 6.18
N LEU A 107 6.37 0.74 5.99
CA LEU A 107 6.67 1.98 6.71
C LEU A 107 5.61 3.05 6.43
N PRO A 108 5.17 3.81 7.45
CA PRO A 108 4.31 4.96 7.21
C PRO A 108 5.03 5.96 6.28
N PRO A 109 4.33 6.66 5.37
CA PRO A 109 4.94 7.66 4.52
C PRO A 109 5.47 8.84 5.36
N THR A 110 6.36 9.66 4.79
CA THR A 110 6.78 10.93 5.40
C THR A 110 5.56 11.81 5.66
N TYR A 111 4.64 11.85 4.68
CA TYR A 111 3.32 12.44 4.86
C TYR A 111 2.28 11.75 3.97
N GLU A 112 1.04 11.69 4.43
CA GLU A 112 -0.07 11.05 3.72
C GLU A 112 -1.24 12.06 3.57
N PRO A 113 -1.23 12.89 2.49
CA PRO A 113 -2.25 13.89 2.26
C PRO A 113 -3.58 13.26 1.79
N GLY A 114 -4.70 13.72 2.37
CA GLY A 114 -6.05 13.43 1.86
C GLY A 114 -6.48 14.45 0.82
N ALA A 115 -7.22 14.03 -0.19
CA ALA A 115 -7.72 14.90 -1.26
C ALA A 115 -8.64 16.01 -0.70
N THR A 116 -9.50 15.69 0.27
CA THR A 116 -10.40 16.66 0.89
C THR A 116 -9.70 17.80 1.62
N GLY A 117 -8.48 17.57 2.11
CA GLY A 117 -7.65 18.59 2.76
C GLY A 117 -6.89 19.51 1.78
N HIS A 118 -7.00 19.27 0.46
CA HIS A 118 -6.19 19.95 -0.57
C HIS A 118 -7.02 20.64 -1.67
N VAL A 119 -8.31 20.84 -1.40
CA VAL A 119 -9.21 21.52 -2.35
C VAL A 119 -8.70 22.91 -2.79
N PRO A 120 -8.13 23.75 -1.91
CA PRO A 120 -7.60 25.05 -2.34
C PRO A 120 -6.48 24.92 -3.39
N GLU A 121 -5.53 24.01 -3.19
CA GLU A 121 -4.43 23.76 -4.13
C GLU A 121 -4.91 23.17 -5.45
N ILE A 122 -5.96 22.36 -5.40
CA ILE A 122 -6.60 21.79 -6.60
C ILE A 122 -7.29 22.90 -7.39
N VAL A 123 -8.06 23.76 -6.74
CA VAL A 123 -8.72 24.90 -7.39
C VAL A 123 -7.67 25.83 -8.03
N GLU A 124 -6.60 26.16 -7.31
CA GLU A 124 -5.51 26.99 -7.85
C GLU A 124 -4.88 26.36 -9.11
N LEU A 125 -4.62 25.05 -9.09
CA LEU A 125 -4.06 24.35 -10.26
C LEU A 125 -5.03 24.38 -11.44
N ILE A 126 -6.33 24.22 -11.22
CA ILE A 126 -7.35 24.30 -12.27
C ILE A 126 -7.42 25.73 -12.86
N GLU A 127 -7.37 26.78 -12.04
CA GLU A 127 -7.30 28.16 -12.49
C GLU A 127 -6.08 28.42 -13.37
N GLN A 128 -4.90 27.89 -12.98
CA GLN A 128 -3.69 27.96 -13.79
C GLN A 128 -3.87 27.28 -15.15
N LEU A 129 -4.50 26.11 -15.21
CA LEU A 129 -4.80 25.39 -16.46
C LEU A 129 -5.76 26.15 -17.35
N ILE A 130 -6.81 26.74 -16.79
CA ILE A 130 -7.76 27.59 -17.53
C ILE A 130 -7.04 28.84 -18.09
N ALA A 131 -6.25 29.53 -17.26
CA ALA A 131 -5.53 30.72 -17.68
C ALA A 131 -4.52 30.45 -18.81
N ARG A 132 -4.01 29.21 -18.89
CA ARG A 132 -3.10 28.76 -19.96
C ARG A 132 -3.81 28.18 -21.18
N GLY A 133 -5.14 28.06 -21.14
CA GLY A 133 -5.96 27.55 -22.25
C GLY A 133 -6.00 26.03 -22.36
N HIS A 134 -5.65 25.28 -21.27
CA HIS A 134 -5.66 23.83 -21.23
C HIS A 134 -6.85 23.24 -20.47
N ALA A 135 -7.70 24.09 -19.90
CA ALA A 135 -8.94 23.66 -19.24
C ALA A 135 -10.06 24.65 -19.51
N TYR A 136 -11.30 24.19 -19.35
CA TYR A 136 -12.49 25.03 -19.56
C TYR A 136 -13.63 24.62 -18.62
N ALA A 137 -14.42 25.60 -18.18
CA ALA A 137 -15.67 25.37 -17.50
C ALA A 137 -16.75 24.93 -18.50
N ALA A 138 -17.60 23.99 -18.14
CA ALA A 138 -18.73 23.58 -18.95
C ALA A 138 -19.70 24.74 -19.14
N GLY A 139 -20.19 24.90 -20.37
CA GLY A 139 -21.10 26.02 -20.71
C GLY A 139 -22.58 25.75 -20.40
N ASP A 140 -22.89 24.64 -19.76
CA ASP A 140 -24.26 24.16 -19.50
C ASP A 140 -24.78 24.51 -18.08
N GLY A 141 -23.96 25.21 -17.29
CA GLY A 141 -24.33 25.60 -15.94
C GLY A 141 -24.17 24.48 -14.89
N SER A 142 -23.59 23.33 -15.27
CA SER A 142 -23.33 22.20 -14.35
C SER A 142 -22.28 22.50 -13.30
N GLY A 143 -21.40 23.48 -13.53
CA GLY A 143 -20.25 23.76 -12.68
C GLY A 143 -19.07 22.81 -12.91
N ASP A 144 -19.13 21.92 -13.90
CA ASP A 144 -18.03 21.02 -14.25
C ASP A 144 -16.89 21.78 -14.92
N VAL A 145 -15.66 21.32 -14.69
CA VAL A 145 -14.46 21.81 -15.39
C VAL A 145 -13.70 20.63 -15.96
N TYR A 146 -13.29 20.75 -17.22
CA TYR A 146 -12.58 19.69 -17.94
C TYR A 146 -11.22 20.14 -18.40
N PHE A 147 -10.28 19.20 -18.45
CA PHE A 147 -9.02 19.34 -19.17
C PHE A 147 -9.32 19.13 -20.65
N ASP A 148 -8.87 20.08 -21.49
CA ASP A 148 -8.94 19.99 -22.95
C ASP A 148 -7.76 19.17 -23.47
N VAL A 149 -7.99 17.89 -23.72
CA VAL A 149 -6.94 16.94 -24.13
C VAL A 149 -6.27 17.39 -25.43
N ARG A 150 -7.02 18.00 -26.35
CA ARG A 150 -6.47 18.45 -27.65
C ARG A 150 -5.63 19.72 -27.55
N SER A 151 -5.74 20.45 -26.45
CA SER A 151 -4.92 21.65 -26.21
C SER A 151 -3.47 21.34 -25.86
N TRP A 152 -3.20 20.09 -25.40
CA TRP A 152 -1.86 19.65 -25.00
C TRP A 152 -1.27 18.67 -26.02
N SER A 153 -0.30 19.15 -26.84
CA SER A 153 0.27 18.38 -27.95
C SER A 153 0.97 17.08 -27.53
N ASP A 154 1.49 17.05 -26.30
CA ASP A 154 2.27 15.92 -25.76
C ASP A 154 1.39 14.94 -24.95
N TYR A 155 0.05 15.07 -25.03
CA TYR A 155 -0.84 14.11 -24.38
C TYR A 155 -0.69 12.71 -25.00
N GLY A 156 -0.47 11.73 -24.15
CA GLY A 156 -0.16 10.38 -24.55
C GLY A 156 1.34 10.06 -24.61
N GLU A 157 2.23 10.99 -24.21
CA GLU A 157 3.70 10.80 -24.24
C GLU A 157 4.13 9.65 -23.29
N LEU A 158 3.62 9.61 -22.06
CA LEU A 158 3.93 8.58 -21.06
C LEU A 158 3.54 7.19 -21.55
N THR A 159 2.38 7.09 -22.16
CA THR A 159 1.82 5.81 -22.64
C THR A 159 2.16 5.50 -24.09
N ARG A 160 2.64 6.49 -24.84
CA ARG A 160 2.87 6.47 -26.30
C ARG A 160 1.60 6.11 -27.09
N GLN A 161 0.47 6.61 -26.62
CA GLN A 161 -0.83 6.48 -27.30
C GLN A 161 -1.13 7.78 -28.03
N LYS A 162 -1.78 7.66 -29.19
CA LYS A 162 -2.31 8.83 -29.90
C LYS A 162 -3.71 9.12 -29.38
N VAL A 163 -4.04 10.40 -29.24
CA VAL A 163 -5.35 10.84 -28.75
C VAL A 163 -6.50 10.24 -29.56
N GLU A 164 -6.30 10.12 -30.88
CA GLU A 164 -7.33 9.57 -31.78
C GLU A 164 -7.68 8.10 -31.51
N ASP A 165 -6.71 7.34 -30.96
CA ASP A 165 -6.85 5.89 -30.66
C ASP A 165 -7.35 5.64 -29.24
N MET A 166 -7.54 6.70 -28.43
CA MET A 166 -7.97 6.56 -27.04
C MET A 166 -9.48 6.43 -26.93
N GLU A 167 -9.92 5.56 -26.01
CA GLU A 167 -11.32 5.47 -25.61
C GLU A 167 -11.80 6.77 -24.93
N PRO A 168 -13.09 7.07 -24.98
CA PRO A 168 -13.67 8.17 -24.21
C PRO A 168 -13.32 8.07 -22.72
N ALA A 169 -13.11 9.22 -22.08
CA ALA A 169 -12.90 9.24 -20.64
C ALA A 169 -14.14 8.68 -19.91
N GLY A 170 -13.92 7.81 -18.95
CA GLY A 170 -14.95 7.03 -18.26
C GLY A 170 -15.76 7.83 -17.21
N ASP A 171 -16.06 9.11 -17.48
CA ASP A 171 -16.93 9.91 -16.62
C ASP A 171 -18.37 9.43 -16.71
N ALA A 172 -19.01 9.21 -15.57
CA ALA A 172 -20.36 8.68 -15.49
C ALA A 172 -21.43 9.61 -16.12
N ASP A 173 -21.12 10.91 -16.22
CA ASP A 173 -22.07 11.92 -16.74
C ASP A 173 -21.29 13.09 -17.36
N PRO A 174 -21.05 13.05 -18.68
CA PRO A 174 -20.18 14.01 -19.37
C PRO A 174 -20.91 15.32 -19.72
N ARG A 175 -21.37 16.08 -18.72
CA ARG A 175 -22.08 17.34 -18.88
C ARG A 175 -21.22 18.42 -19.54
N GLY A 176 -21.63 18.97 -20.66
CA GLY A 176 -20.94 20.09 -21.31
C GLY A 176 -19.50 19.83 -21.81
N LYS A 177 -19.11 18.56 -21.94
CA LYS A 177 -17.81 18.14 -22.46
C LYS A 177 -17.66 18.45 -23.95
N ARG A 178 -16.50 19.00 -24.39
CA ARG A 178 -16.24 19.36 -25.79
C ARG A 178 -15.74 18.19 -26.63
N ASP A 179 -14.83 17.38 -26.09
CA ASP A 179 -14.35 16.13 -26.67
C ASP A 179 -14.61 14.97 -25.71
N PRO A 180 -15.05 13.79 -26.18
CA PRO A 180 -15.28 12.64 -25.32
C PRO A 180 -14.10 12.19 -24.48
N ARG A 181 -12.88 12.59 -24.87
CA ARG A 181 -11.63 12.23 -24.18
C ARG A 181 -11.22 13.25 -23.12
N ASP A 182 -11.84 14.44 -23.10
CA ASP A 182 -11.62 15.41 -22.03
C ASP A 182 -12.00 14.76 -20.70
N PHE A 183 -11.26 15.05 -19.64
CA PHE A 183 -11.49 14.45 -18.34
C PHE A 183 -11.73 15.51 -17.27
N ALA A 184 -12.54 15.15 -16.28
CA ALA A 184 -12.98 16.08 -15.25
C ALA A 184 -11.83 16.49 -14.33
N LEU A 185 -11.68 17.81 -14.16
CA LEU A 185 -10.81 18.45 -13.15
C LEU A 185 -11.62 18.84 -11.92
N TRP A 186 -12.86 19.32 -12.14
CA TRP A 186 -13.82 19.64 -11.11
C TRP A 186 -15.19 19.09 -11.49
N LYS A 187 -15.86 18.46 -10.56
CA LYS A 187 -17.21 17.92 -10.73
C LYS A 187 -18.19 18.78 -9.95
N GLY A 188 -19.04 19.50 -10.64
CA GLY A 188 -20.09 20.30 -10.04
C GLY A 188 -21.08 19.46 -9.26
N HIS A 189 -21.52 19.97 -8.12
CA HIS A 189 -22.39 19.26 -7.18
C HIS A 189 -23.75 18.91 -7.78
N LYS A 190 -24.22 17.69 -7.57
CA LYS A 190 -25.52 17.19 -8.00
C LYS A 190 -26.47 17.18 -6.78
N GLU A 191 -27.16 18.28 -6.54
CA GLU A 191 -28.01 18.47 -5.34
C GLU A 191 -29.05 17.36 -5.13
N GLU A 192 -29.52 16.74 -6.20
CA GLU A 192 -30.54 15.69 -6.13
C GLU A 192 -30.00 14.31 -5.68
N SER A 193 -28.72 14.07 -5.87
CA SER A 193 -28.12 12.73 -5.66
C SER A 193 -26.91 12.70 -4.75
N GLU A 194 -26.32 13.85 -4.43
CA GLU A 194 -25.09 13.95 -3.65
C GLU A 194 -25.34 14.72 -2.35
N PRO A 195 -24.75 14.30 -1.22
CA PRO A 195 -24.90 15.03 0.03
C PRO A 195 -24.17 16.38 -0.05
N ALA A 196 -24.76 17.44 0.51
CA ALA A 196 -24.16 18.77 0.53
C ALA A 196 -22.78 18.82 1.20
N THR A 197 -22.47 17.84 2.08
CA THR A 197 -21.16 17.70 2.73
C THR A 197 -20.06 17.23 1.76
N ALA A 198 -20.41 16.77 0.55
CA ALA A 198 -19.47 16.35 -0.49
C ALA A 198 -19.22 17.46 -1.54
N ALA A 199 -19.52 18.71 -1.19
CA ALA A 199 -19.34 19.85 -2.07
C ALA A 199 -18.52 20.95 -1.37
N TRP A 200 -17.51 21.45 -2.08
CA TRP A 200 -16.65 22.55 -1.67
C TRP A 200 -16.90 23.77 -2.56
N PRO A 201 -16.71 24.97 -2.07
CA PRO A 201 -16.82 26.18 -2.88
C PRO A 201 -15.71 26.24 -3.93
N SER A 202 -16.04 26.69 -5.13
CA SER A 202 -15.07 26.99 -6.19
C SER A 202 -15.54 28.18 -7.03
N PRO A 203 -14.69 28.75 -7.91
CA PRO A 203 -15.07 29.80 -8.85
C PRO A 203 -16.17 29.35 -9.86
N TRP A 204 -16.34 28.06 -10.05
CA TRP A 204 -17.29 27.47 -11.02
C TRP A 204 -18.59 27.00 -10.36
N GLY A 205 -18.69 27.14 -9.04
CA GLY A 205 -19.79 26.67 -8.22
C GLY A 205 -19.39 25.57 -7.23
N PRO A 206 -20.33 25.15 -6.35
CA PRO A 206 -20.10 24.05 -5.45
C PRO A 206 -19.77 22.75 -6.20
N GLY A 207 -18.83 21.96 -5.68
CA GLY A 207 -18.45 20.70 -6.31
C GLY A 207 -17.32 20.02 -5.58
N ARG A 208 -16.66 19.07 -6.25
CA ARG A 208 -15.54 18.31 -5.73
C ARG A 208 -14.45 18.09 -6.79
N PRO A 209 -13.23 17.74 -6.40
CA PRO A 209 -12.14 17.41 -7.33
C PRO A 209 -12.49 16.26 -8.28
N GLY A 210 -11.98 16.33 -9.50
CA GLY A 210 -11.77 15.16 -10.34
C GLY A 210 -10.63 14.31 -9.81
N TRP A 211 -10.64 13.01 -10.07
CA TRP A 211 -9.71 12.05 -9.49
C TRP A 211 -8.22 12.32 -9.83
N HIS A 212 -7.92 12.77 -11.03
CA HIS A 212 -6.54 12.92 -11.51
C HIS A 212 -5.84 14.17 -10.96
N ILE A 213 -6.58 15.27 -10.78
CA ILE A 213 -6.02 16.55 -10.33
C ILE A 213 -5.58 16.53 -8.86
N GLU A 214 -6.14 15.62 -8.06
CA GLU A 214 -5.79 15.44 -6.66
C GLU A 214 -4.29 15.19 -6.50
N CYS A 215 -3.77 14.16 -7.19
CA CYS A 215 -2.38 13.75 -7.12
C CYS A 215 -1.45 14.83 -7.70
N SER A 216 -1.82 15.46 -8.82
CA SER A 216 -1.03 16.55 -9.41
C SER A 216 -0.85 17.74 -8.46
N ALA A 217 -1.92 18.11 -7.73
CA ALA A 217 -1.88 19.19 -6.76
C ALA A 217 -1.08 18.81 -5.51
N MET A 218 -1.33 17.63 -4.94
CA MET A 218 -0.66 17.16 -3.73
C MET A 218 0.83 16.88 -3.96
N ALA A 219 1.21 16.24 -5.08
CA ALA A 219 2.62 16.05 -5.44
C ALA A 219 3.34 17.39 -5.56
N GLY A 220 2.74 18.35 -6.29
CA GLY A 220 3.30 19.68 -6.44
C GLY A 220 3.44 20.45 -5.13
N LYS A 221 2.55 20.25 -4.17
CA LYS A 221 2.59 20.90 -2.85
C LYS A 221 3.73 20.37 -1.99
N TYR A 222 3.93 19.07 -1.92
CA TYR A 222 4.85 18.44 -0.97
C TYR A 222 6.24 18.18 -1.53
N LEU A 223 6.36 17.92 -2.83
CA LEU A 223 7.64 17.66 -3.48
C LEU A 223 8.09 18.77 -4.43
N GLY A 224 7.25 19.79 -4.63
CA GLY A 224 7.54 20.89 -5.53
C GLY A 224 7.15 20.61 -6.98
N PRO A 225 7.48 21.57 -7.89
CA PRO A 225 7.08 21.48 -9.30
C PRO A 225 7.82 20.39 -10.09
N ALA A 226 8.93 19.90 -9.56
CA ALA A 226 9.74 18.80 -10.07
C ALA A 226 10.20 17.92 -8.91
N PHE A 227 10.14 16.61 -9.08
CA PHE A 227 10.57 15.61 -8.10
C PHE A 227 11.13 14.37 -8.79
N ASP A 228 11.73 13.46 -8.01
CA ASP A 228 12.50 12.37 -8.59
C ASP A 228 11.63 11.26 -9.15
N ILE A 229 10.79 10.63 -8.32
CA ILE A 229 10.09 9.39 -8.68
C ILE A 229 8.59 9.52 -8.46
N HIS A 230 7.81 9.21 -9.50
CA HIS A 230 6.37 8.98 -9.40
C HIS A 230 6.06 7.49 -9.61
N GLY A 231 5.26 6.93 -8.73
CA GLY A 231 4.99 5.50 -8.73
C GLY A 231 3.54 5.10 -8.50
N GLY A 232 3.21 3.86 -8.89
CA GLY A 232 1.91 3.24 -8.68
C GLY A 232 1.76 1.93 -9.42
N GLY A 233 0.57 1.35 -9.38
CA GLY A 233 0.23 0.16 -10.17
C GLY A 233 0.25 0.43 -11.68
N VAL A 234 0.56 -0.58 -12.49
CA VAL A 234 0.60 -0.45 -13.95
C VAL A 234 -0.76 -0.02 -14.56
N ASP A 235 -1.85 -0.26 -13.86
CA ASP A 235 -3.18 0.19 -14.24
C ASP A 235 -3.39 1.71 -14.06
N LEU A 236 -2.60 2.36 -13.23
CA LEU A 236 -2.60 3.82 -13.10
C LEU A 236 -1.86 4.51 -14.25
N ARG A 237 -1.00 3.81 -14.99
CA ARG A 237 -0.23 4.38 -16.08
C ARG A 237 -1.14 5.12 -17.08
N PHE A 238 -2.30 4.53 -17.39
CA PHE A 238 -3.36 5.17 -18.16
C PHE A 238 -4.73 4.82 -17.55
N PRO A 239 -5.62 5.79 -17.38
CA PRO A 239 -5.44 7.22 -17.73
C PRO A 239 -4.79 8.08 -16.65
N HIS A 240 -4.64 7.59 -15.40
CA HIS A 240 -4.38 8.43 -14.22
C HIS A 240 -3.04 9.19 -14.31
N HIS A 241 -1.91 8.49 -14.45
CA HIS A 241 -0.58 9.11 -14.50
C HIS A 241 -0.35 9.94 -15.78
N GLU A 242 -0.91 9.50 -16.93
CA GLU A 242 -0.90 10.30 -18.14
C GLU A 242 -1.60 11.65 -17.92
N ASN A 243 -2.77 11.62 -17.27
CA ASN A 243 -3.54 12.82 -16.95
C ASN A 243 -2.81 13.72 -15.95
N GLU A 244 -2.17 13.17 -14.93
CA GLU A 244 -1.35 13.92 -13.99
C GLU A 244 -0.17 14.60 -14.66
N GLN A 245 0.54 13.88 -15.53
CA GLN A 245 1.64 14.45 -16.32
C GLN A 245 1.16 15.61 -17.20
N ALA A 246 0.04 15.42 -17.90
CA ALA A 246 -0.54 16.46 -18.74
C ALA A 246 -0.95 17.68 -17.92
N GLN A 247 -1.67 17.51 -16.81
CA GLN A 247 -2.07 18.59 -15.91
C GLN A 247 -0.87 19.39 -15.41
N SER A 248 0.14 18.69 -14.90
CA SER A 248 1.31 19.34 -14.31
C SER A 248 2.15 20.08 -15.35
N ARG A 249 2.44 19.44 -16.50
CA ARG A 249 3.24 20.04 -17.56
C ARG A 249 2.51 21.19 -18.27
N ALA A 250 1.22 21.05 -18.51
CA ALA A 250 0.39 22.11 -19.06
C ALA A 250 0.32 23.33 -18.11
N ALA A 251 0.37 23.11 -16.80
CA ALA A 251 0.52 24.17 -15.81
C ALA A 251 1.94 24.77 -15.73
N GLY A 252 2.91 24.26 -16.52
CA GLY A 252 4.29 24.71 -16.57
C GLY A 252 5.22 24.11 -15.53
N ARG A 253 4.85 22.95 -14.95
CA ARG A 253 5.65 22.22 -13.96
C ARG A 253 6.33 21.03 -14.63
N PRO A 254 7.65 20.79 -14.46
CA PRO A 254 8.35 19.64 -15.07
C PRO A 254 7.80 18.28 -14.61
N PHE A 255 7.34 18.18 -13.37
CA PHE A 255 6.77 17.01 -12.71
C PHE A 255 7.81 15.92 -12.42
N ALA A 256 7.45 14.63 -12.56
CA ALA A 256 8.33 13.52 -12.20
C ALA A 256 9.46 13.28 -13.21
N SER A 257 10.67 12.96 -12.70
CA SER A 257 11.83 12.58 -13.51
C SER A 257 11.82 11.11 -13.91
N TYR A 258 11.32 10.22 -13.02
CA TYR A 258 11.20 8.77 -13.22
C TYR A 258 9.78 8.33 -12.96
N TRP A 259 9.27 7.41 -13.80
CA TRP A 259 7.96 6.78 -13.65
C TRP A 259 8.13 5.29 -13.39
N LEU A 260 7.75 4.83 -12.21
CA LEU A 260 7.85 3.44 -11.82
C LEU A 260 6.47 2.81 -11.67
N HIS A 261 6.27 1.67 -12.35
CA HIS A 261 4.99 0.95 -12.29
C HIS A 261 5.20 -0.49 -11.87
N ASN A 262 4.51 -0.91 -10.81
CA ASN A 262 4.48 -2.30 -10.40
C ASN A 262 3.39 -3.08 -11.14
N ALA A 263 3.69 -4.35 -11.46
CA ALA A 263 2.73 -5.26 -12.08
C ALA A 263 1.72 -5.79 -11.06
N TRP A 264 0.65 -6.41 -11.56
CA TRP A 264 -0.47 -6.91 -10.76
C TRP A 264 -0.18 -8.25 -10.07
N ILE A 265 -0.98 -8.53 -9.04
CA ILE A 265 -1.30 -9.89 -8.63
C ILE A 265 -2.50 -10.36 -9.46
N THR A 266 -2.39 -11.55 -10.04
CA THR A 266 -3.45 -12.22 -10.81
C THR A 266 -3.97 -13.41 -10.03
N THR A 267 -5.20 -13.83 -10.33
CA THR A 267 -5.82 -15.05 -9.82
C THR A 267 -6.49 -15.75 -11.00
N ALA A 268 -6.11 -16.97 -11.28
CA ALA A 268 -6.55 -17.73 -12.47
C ALA A 268 -6.29 -16.98 -13.80
N GLY A 269 -5.15 -16.28 -13.89
CA GLY A 269 -4.75 -15.50 -15.06
C GLY A 269 -5.42 -14.14 -15.20
N GLU A 270 -6.35 -13.77 -14.32
CA GLU A 270 -7.05 -12.49 -14.33
C GLU A 270 -6.57 -11.54 -13.23
N LYS A 271 -6.65 -10.24 -13.48
CA LYS A 271 -6.38 -9.23 -12.45
C LYS A 271 -7.32 -9.44 -11.26
N MET A 272 -6.76 -9.47 -10.05
CA MET A 272 -7.57 -9.53 -8.84
C MET A 272 -8.42 -8.27 -8.69
N SER A 273 -9.75 -8.44 -8.61
CA SER A 273 -10.68 -7.33 -8.41
C SER A 273 -11.94 -7.80 -7.69
N LYS A 274 -12.59 -6.86 -6.97
CA LYS A 274 -13.85 -7.14 -6.27
C LYS A 274 -15.01 -7.40 -7.22
N SER A 275 -15.03 -6.74 -8.37
CA SER A 275 -16.06 -6.92 -9.39
C SER A 275 -16.07 -8.32 -9.99
N LEU A 276 -14.92 -9.01 -9.99
CA LEU A 276 -14.79 -10.38 -10.44
C LEU A 276 -15.00 -11.40 -9.31
N GLY A 277 -15.17 -10.95 -8.06
CA GLY A 277 -15.32 -11.83 -6.90
C GLY A 277 -14.08 -12.67 -6.55
N ASN A 278 -12.91 -12.35 -7.13
CA ASN A 278 -11.65 -13.05 -6.95
C ASN A 278 -10.65 -12.28 -6.05
N SER A 279 -11.11 -11.24 -5.34
CA SER A 279 -10.26 -10.45 -4.46
C SER A 279 -10.07 -11.13 -3.11
N LEU A 280 -8.83 -11.27 -2.69
CA LEU A 280 -8.47 -11.79 -1.37
C LEU A 280 -8.19 -10.62 -0.43
N LEU A 281 -8.99 -10.47 0.60
CA LEU A 281 -8.79 -9.47 1.65
C LEU A 281 -7.55 -9.80 2.47
N VAL A 282 -6.78 -8.79 2.83
CA VAL A 282 -5.56 -8.99 3.62
C VAL A 282 -5.84 -9.68 4.95
N PRO A 283 -6.87 -9.30 5.75
CA PRO A 283 -7.18 -10.01 6.99
C PRO A 283 -7.39 -11.52 6.78
N SER A 284 -8.15 -11.92 5.76
CA SER A 284 -8.42 -13.34 5.48
C SER A 284 -7.16 -14.13 5.07
N VAL A 285 -6.19 -13.48 4.43
CA VAL A 285 -4.90 -14.12 4.11
C VAL A 285 -4.05 -14.26 5.36
N LEU A 286 -4.08 -13.26 6.26
CA LEU A 286 -3.33 -13.27 7.53
C LEU A 286 -3.85 -14.27 8.56
N GLU A 287 -5.07 -14.80 8.40
CA GLU A 287 -5.54 -15.97 9.18
C GLU A 287 -4.74 -17.25 8.86
N ARG A 288 -4.08 -17.30 7.69
CA ARG A 288 -3.36 -18.48 7.21
C ARG A 288 -1.84 -18.38 7.36
N VAL A 289 -1.29 -17.18 7.17
CA VAL A 289 0.15 -16.92 7.22
C VAL A 289 0.43 -15.68 8.04
N ARG A 290 1.65 -15.57 8.57
CA ARG A 290 2.10 -14.36 9.26
C ARG A 290 2.35 -13.21 8.27
N GLY A 291 2.27 -11.98 8.74
CA GLY A 291 2.51 -10.79 7.91
C GLY A 291 3.88 -10.79 7.21
N VAL A 292 4.92 -11.23 7.90
CA VAL A 292 6.27 -11.36 7.35
C VAL A 292 6.34 -12.39 6.22
N GLU A 293 5.59 -13.49 6.31
CA GLU A 293 5.52 -14.52 5.28
C GLU A 293 4.78 -14.01 4.02
N LEU A 294 3.70 -13.24 4.21
CA LEU A 294 3.00 -12.57 3.13
C LEU A 294 3.90 -11.51 2.47
N ARG A 295 4.63 -10.72 3.27
CA ARG A 295 5.61 -9.77 2.74
C ARG A 295 6.72 -10.47 1.95
N TYR A 296 7.28 -11.56 2.48
CA TYR A 296 8.30 -12.35 1.79
C TYR A 296 7.79 -12.88 0.44
N TYR A 297 6.56 -13.40 0.39
CA TYR A 297 5.92 -13.82 -0.87
C TYR A 297 5.90 -12.71 -1.92
N MET A 298 5.58 -11.48 -1.51
CA MET A 298 5.54 -10.33 -2.42
C MET A 298 6.92 -9.88 -2.87
N VAL A 299 7.90 -9.86 -1.96
CA VAL A 299 9.29 -9.44 -2.20
C VAL A 299 10.05 -10.45 -3.05
N ALA A 300 9.74 -11.75 -2.94
CA ALA A 300 10.37 -12.80 -3.73
C ALA A 300 10.12 -12.68 -5.25
N ALA A 301 9.16 -11.85 -5.67
CA ALA A 301 8.88 -11.57 -7.06
C ALA A 301 9.30 -10.14 -7.43
N HIS A 302 9.90 -9.97 -8.60
CA HIS A 302 10.27 -8.64 -9.11
C HIS A 302 9.03 -7.73 -9.23
N TYR A 303 9.16 -6.44 -8.87
CA TYR A 303 8.01 -5.52 -8.85
C TYR A 303 7.32 -5.37 -10.22
N ARG A 304 8.04 -5.48 -11.33
CA ARG A 304 7.49 -5.43 -12.70
C ARG A 304 6.93 -6.75 -13.22
N SER A 305 7.08 -7.86 -12.50
CA SER A 305 6.54 -9.15 -12.89
C SER A 305 5.13 -9.36 -12.32
N HIS A 306 4.22 -9.89 -13.15
CA HIS A 306 2.95 -10.38 -12.63
C HIS A 306 3.18 -11.54 -11.66
N VAL A 307 2.37 -11.61 -10.62
CA VAL A 307 2.40 -12.72 -9.65
C VAL A 307 1.04 -13.41 -9.68
N GLU A 308 1.05 -14.67 -10.08
CA GLU A 308 -0.13 -15.50 -9.95
C GLU A 308 -0.28 -15.95 -8.50
N PHE A 309 -1.35 -15.50 -7.86
CA PHE A 309 -1.62 -15.83 -6.46
C PHE A 309 -2.25 -17.21 -6.36
N SER A 310 -1.65 -18.06 -5.53
CA SER A 310 -2.31 -19.24 -4.99
C SER A 310 -1.89 -19.44 -3.53
N PHE A 311 -2.73 -20.12 -2.76
CA PHE A 311 -2.40 -20.45 -1.38
C PHE A 311 -1.22 -21.43 -1.30
N GLU A 312 -1.07 -22.30 -2.28
CA GLU A 312 0.06 -23.23 -2.40
C GLU A 312 1.38 -22.47 -2.58
N ALA A 313 1.42 -21.46 -3.48
CA ALA A 313 2.60 -20.63 -3.67
C ALA A 313 2.93 -19.78 -2.44
N LEU A 314 1.90 -19.29 -1.73
CA LEU A 314 2.06 -18.57 -0.47
C LEU A 314 2.64 -19.49 0.63
N ASP A 315 2.12 -20.70 0.77
CA ASP A 315 2.63 -21.70 1.74
C ASP A 315 4.08 -22.11 1.45
N GLU A 316 4.47 -22.22 0.17
CA GLU A 316 5.87 -22.52 -0.20
C GLU A 316 6.78 -21.32 0.11
N ALA A 317 6.33 -20.09 -0.13
CA ALA A 317 7.07 -18.90 0.25
C ALA A 317 7.25 -18.82 1.78
N ALA A 318 6.18 -19.08 2.55
CA ALA A 318 6.23 -19.13 4.00
C ALA A 318 7.26 -20.16 4.51
N LYS A 319 7.30 -21.37 3.92
CA LYS A 319 8.34 -22.37 4.24
C LYS A 319 9.75 -21.88 3.88
N GLY A 320 9.87 -21.13 2.77
CA GLY A 320 11.13 -20.51 2.38
C GLY A 320 11.64 -19.54 3.43
N TYR A 321 10.75 -18.65 3.91
CA TYR A 321 11.08 -17.68 4.95
C TYR A 321 11.42 -18.36 6.29
N ARG A 322 10.65 -19.35 6.73
CA ARG A 322 10.91 -20.09 7.98
C ARG A 322 12.28 -20.77 8.01
N ARG A 323 12.83 -21.18 6.86
CA ARG A 323 14.20 -21.72 6.80
C ARG A 323 15.25 -20.65 7.12
N ILE A 324 14.97 -19.39 6.80
CA ILE A 324 15.84 -18.26 7.15
C ILE A 324 15.77 -18.03 8.65
N GLU A 325 14.56 -17.95 9.23
CA GLU A 325 14.35 -17.80 10.69
C GLU A 325 15.04 -18.94 11.46
N ASP A 326 14.85 -20.17 11.02
CA ASP A 326 15.44 -21.39 11.63
C ASP A 326 16.98 -21.33 11.71
N PHE A 327 17.61 -20.75 10.68
CA PHE A 327 19.04 -20.48 10.72
C PHE A 327 19.39 -19.41 11.76
N LEU A 328 18.68 -18.29 11.76
CA LEU A 328 18.92 -17.19 12.69
C LEU A 328 18.75 -17.64 14.15
N ASP A 329 17.69 -18.36 14.47
CA ASP A 329 17.40 -18.87 15.81
C ASP A 329 18.49 -19.82 16.32
N ARG A 330 19.01 -20.69 15.45
CA ARG A 330 20.08 -21.63 15.80
C ARG A 330 21.45 -20.97 15.87
N ALA A 331 21.70 -19.96 15.04
CA ALA A 331 22.97 -19.26 15.00
C ALA A 331 23.10 -18.22 16.13
N ALA A 332 22.05 -17.50 16.49
CA ALA A 332 22.05 -16.43 17.47
C ALA A 332 22.73 -16.79 18.81
N PRO A 333 22.47 -17.96 19.47
CA PRO A 333 23.15 -18.33 20.71
C PRO A 333 24.59 -18.73 20.52
N VAL A 334 25.08 -18.97 19.30
CA VAL A 334 26.41 -19.47 18.96
C VAL A 334 27.34 -18.36 18.47
N VAL A 335 26.77 -17.37 17.75
CA VAL A 335 27.53 -16.23 17.23
C VAL A 335 27.97 -15.34 18.39
N GLY A 336 29.24 -14.94 18.35
CA GLY A 336 29.80 -13.97 19.31
C GLY A 336 29.47 -12.53 18.84
N GLN A 337 30.48 -11.75 18.57
CA GLN A 337 30.34 -10.41 18.02
C GLN A 337 30.05 -10.49 16.50
N TRP A 338 29.08 -9.72 16.04
CA TRP A 338 28.74 -9.60 14.62
C TRP A 338 28.44 -8.15 14.26
N PHE A 339 28.50 -7.83 12.97
CA PHE A 339 28.20 -6.50 12.44
C PHE A 339 27.33 -6.64 11.20
N ALA A 340 26.32 -5.81 11.10
CA ALA A 340 25.49 -5.73 9.91
C ALA A 340 26.31 -5.17 8.73
N ALA A 341 26.35 -5.90 7.62
CA ALA A 341 26.99 -5.48 6.38
C ALA A 341 26.25 -6.09 5.19
N LEU A 342 26.10 -5.33 4.12
CA LEU A 342 25.47 -5.81 2.90
C LEU A 342 26.51 -6.46 1.97
N PRO A 343 26.32 -7.73 1.57
CA PRO A 343 27.17 -8.38 0.58
C PRO A 343 27.14 -7.64 -0.78
N GLU A 344 28.28 -7.58 -1.48
CA GLU A 344 28.35 -6.96 -2.81
C GLU A 344 27.35 -7.55 -3.81
N ALA A 345 27.09 -8.85 -3.75
CA ALA A 345 26.11 -9.52 -4.60
C ALA A 345 24.67 -9.05 -4.35
N PHE A 346 24.33 -8.79 -3.09
CA PHE A 346 23.01 -8.21 -2.72
C PHE A 346 22.90 -6.77 -3.21
N VAL A 347 23.93 -5.96 -2.98
CA VAL A 347 23.97 -4.57 -3.47
C VAL A 347 23.83 -4.54 -4.99
N ALA A 348 24.55 -5.41 -5.70
CA ALA A 348 24.47 -5.50 -7.17
C ALA A 348 23.06 -5.88 -7.65
N ALA A 349 22.38 -6.82 -6.94
CA ALA A 349 21.02 -7.22 -7.25
C ALA A 349 20.03 -6.07 -7.03
N MET A 350 20.14 -5.35 -5.92
CA MET A 350 19.24 -4.25 -5.59
C MET A 350 19.46 -3.02 -6.47
N ASP A 351 20.72 -2.76 -6.87
CA ASP A 351 21.07 -1.67 -7.79
C ASP A 351 20.61 -1.93 -9.24
N ASP A 352 20.33 -3.18 -9.61
CA ASP A 352 19.78 -3.51 -10.93
C ASP A 352 18.25 -3.60 -10.87
N ASP A 353 17.62 -2.43 -10.89
CA ASP A 353 16.16 -2.26 -10.97
C ASP A 353 15.40 -2.96 -9.83
N LEU A 354 15.92 -2.86 -8.61
CA LEU A 354 15.35 -3.54 -7.44
C LEU A 354 15.17 -5.04 -7.67
N GLY A 355 16.22 -5.71 -8.09
CA GLY A 355 16.24 -7.14 -8.42
C GLY A 355 16.01 -8.05 -7.21
N THR A 356 14.86 -7.88 -6.52
CA THR A 356 14.54 -8.59 -5.28
C THR A 356 14.57 -10.12 -5.40
N PRO A 357 14.22 -10.78 -6.52
CA PRO A 357 14.41 -12.22 -6.64
C PRO A 357 15.88 -12.65 -6.54
N ALA A 358 16.79 -11.89 -7.15
CA ALA A 358 18.22 -12.14 -7.06
C ALA A 358 18.75 -11.82 -5.64
N ALA A 359 18.26 -10.76 -5.01
CA ALA A 359 18.58 -10.42 -3.63
C ALA A 359 18.14 -11.53 -2.65
N VAL A 360 16.94 -12.08 -2.81
CA VAL A 360 16.43 -13.22 -2.03
C VAL A 360 17.29 -14.49 -2.26
N ALA A 361 17.77 -14.71 -3.48
CA ALA A 361 18.69 -15.82 -3.75
C ALA A 361 20.02 -15.67 -2.98
N VAL A 362 20.57 -14.46 -2.90
CA VAL A 362 21.77 -14.18 -2.08
C VAL A 362 21.50 -14.48 -0.61
N ILE A 363 20.34 -14.11 -0.06
CA ILE A 363 19.96 -14.45 1.32
C ILE A 363 20.00 -15.96 1.55
N HIS A 364 19.38 -16.74 0.65
CA HIS A 364 19.37 -18.21 0.77
C HIS A 364 20.76 -18.83 0.62
N ASP A 365 21.63 -18.27 -0.21
CA ASP A 365 23.00 -18.70 -0.34
C ASP A 365 23.81 -18.44 0.94
N SER A 366 23.64 -17.24 1.53
CA SER A 366 24.24 -16.90 2.84
C SER A 366 23.70 -17.81 3.96
N VAL A 367 22.43 -18.12 3.98
CA VAL A 367 21.84 -19.08 4.96
C VAL A 367 22.42 -20.49 4.78
N ARG A 368 22.64 -20.97 3.55
CA ARG A 368 23.28 -22.27 3.31
C ARG A 368 24.73 -22.29 3.83
N GLU A 369 25.49 -21.24 3.53
CA GLU A 369 26.86 -21.11 4.04
C GLU A 369 26.88 -20.97 5.56
N GLY A 370 25.98 -20.16 6.12
CA GLY A 370 25.82 -20.01 7.58
C GLY A 370 25.53 -21.33 8.28
N ASN A 371 24.65 -22.16 7.71
CA ASN A 371 24.35 -23.50 8.23
C ASN A 371 25.59 -24.42 8.20
N ARG A 372 26.41 -24.33 7.14
CA ARG A 372 27.68 -25.07 7.06
C ARG A 372 28.66 -24.62 8.16
N LEU A 373 28.83 -23.31 8.32
CA LEU A 373 29.71 -22.73 9.34
C LEU A 373 29.21 -23.04 10.76
N LEU A 374 27.91 -23.04 10.98
CA LEU A 374 27.29 -23.36 12.27
C LEU A 374 27.62 -24.79 12.72
N ALA A 375 27.72 -25.74 11.78
CA ALA A 375 28.11 -27.12 12.08
C ALA A 375 29.56 -27.24 12.55
N ASP A 376 30.44 -26.32 12.12
CA ASP A 376 31.87 -26.24 12.54
C ASP A 376 32.03 -25.49 13.88
N GLY A 377 30.99 -24.86 14.42
CA GLY A 377 30.97 -24.13 15.69
C GLY A 377 31.21 -22.61 15.55
N PRO A 378 31.42 -21.91 16.70
CA PRO A 378 31.60 -20.45 16.71
C PRO A 378 32.85 -20.03 15.89
N SER A 379 32.65 -19.00 15.03
CA SER A 379 33.74 -18.43 14.22
C SER A 379 33.40 -17.01 13.75
N ASP A 380 34.42 -16.21 13.43
CA ASP A 380 34.23 -14.87 12.84
C ASP A 380 33.52 -14.94 11.49
N ALA A 381 33.69 -16.04 10.74
CA ALA A 381 33.01 -16.26 9.49
C ALA A 381 31.49 -16.44 9.71
N LEU A 382 31.10 -17.23 10.72
CA LEU A 382 29.71 -17.40 11.11
C LEU A 382 29.09 -16.06 11.56
N GLY A 383 29.82 -15.29 12.39
CA GLY A 383 29.36 -13.97 12.83
C GLY A 383 29.15 -13.00 11.68
N ARG A 384 30.05 -12.99 10.68
CA ARG A 384 29.86 -12.17 9.45
C ARG A 384 28.61 -12.60 8.67
N THR A 385 28.50 -13.89 8.35
CA THR A 385 27.36 -14.41 7.58
C THR A 385 26.03 -14.15 8.28
N PHE A 386 25.97 -14.29 9.60
CA PHE A 386 24.79 -13.95 10.40
C PHE A 386 24.44 -12.47 10.26
N GLY A 387 25.42 -11.56 10.43
CA GLY A 387 25.21 -10.11 10.30
C GLY A 387 24.81 -9.70 8.88
N GLU A 388 25.36 -10.37 7.85
CA GLU A 388 24.97 -10.16 6.45
C GLU A 388 23.50 -10.55 6.20
N VAL A 389 23.06 -11.69 6.74
CA VAL A 389 21.65 -12.12 6.61
C VAL A 389 20.73 -11.12 7.27
N ILE A 390 21.01 -10.68 8.49
CA ILE A 390 20.20 -9.66 9.19
C ILE A 390 20.15 -8.36 8.37
N ALA A 391 21.29 -7.86 7.88
CA ALA A 391 21.34 -6.61 7.11
C ALA A 391 20.50 -6.69 5.81
N MET A 392 20.55 -7.83 5.12
CA MET A 392 19.74 -8.04 3.91
C MET A 392 18.24 -8.10 4.20
N LEU A 393 17.87 -8.76 5.30
CA LEU A 393 16.47 -8.87 5.73
C LEU A 393 15.92 -7.51 6.17
N ASP A 394 16.69 -6.70 6.90
CA ASP A 394 16.31 -5.36 7.34
C ASP A 394 15.96 -4.45 6.13
N VAL A 395 16.82 -4.43 5.10
CA VAL A 395 16.57 -3.69 3.85
C VAL A 395 15.26 -4.11 3.19
N LEU A 396 14.92 -5.39 3.22
CA LEU A 396 13.68 -5.90 2.63
C LEU A 396 12.47 -5.80 3.60
N GLY A 397 12.68 -5.33 4.84
CA GLY A 397 11.69 -5.27 5.91
C GLY A 397 11.23 -6.66 6.35
N LEU A 398 12.15 -7.62 6.34
CA LEU A 398 11.93 -9.05 6.64
C LEU A 398 12.70 -9.52 7.88
N ASP A 399 13.38 -8.63 8.61
CA ASP A 399 14.08 -9.00 9.85
C ASP A 399 13.07 -9.52 10.89
N PRO A 400 13.15 -10.78 11.34
CA PRO A 400 12.19 -11.33 12.30
C PRO A 400 12.27 -10.64 13.67
N ALA A 401 13.37 -9.95 13.98
CA ALA A 401 13.53 -9.18 15.21
C ALA A 401 12.97 -7.75 15.14
N ASP A 402 12.44 -7.32 13.99
CA ASP A 402 11.83 -6.00 13.85
C ASP A 402 10.62 -5.86 14.80
N GLU A 403 10.59 -4.77 15.57
CA GLU A 403 9.52 -4.46 16.52
C GLU A 403 8.13 -4.41 15.85
N ALA A 404 8.07 -4.11 14.55
CA ALA A 404 6.83 -4.11 13.80
C ALA A 404 6.12 -5.48 13.81
N TRP A 405 6.88 -6.57 13.91
CA TRP A 405 6.31 -7.93 14.02
C TRP A 405 5.89 -8.29 15.45
N ALA A 406 6.45 -7.63 16.45
CA ALA A 406 6.16 -7.89 17.85
C ALA A 406 4.75 -7.45 18.25
N THR A 407 4.19 -6.43 17.59
CA THR A 407 2.84 -5.93 17.89
C THR A 407 1.75 -6.95 17.57
N GLY A 408 1.89 -7.72 16.48
CA GLY A 408 1.00 -8.85 16.17
C GLY A 408 1.19 -10.05 17.10
N ALA A 409 2.44 -10.44 17.36
CA ALA A 409 2.75 -11.58 18.22
C ALA A 409 2.39 -11.34 19.71
N TYR A 410 2.43 -10.08 20.17
CA TYR A 410 2.03 -9.72 21.51
C TYR A 410 0.51 -9.79 21.69
N ASP A 411 -0.25 -9.36 20.68
CA ASP A 411 -1.71 -9.43 20.65
C ASP A 411 -2.18 -10.90 20.55
N ASP A 412 -1.55 -11.72 19.69
CA ASP A 412 -1.83 -13.15 19.56
C ASP A 412 -1.50 -13.90 20.85
N ARG A 413 -0.36 -13.63 21.47
CA ARG A 413 0.02 -14.27 22.74
C ARG A 413 -0.87 -13.83 23.91
N LEU A 414 -1.26 -12.56 23.96
CA LEU A 414 -2.25 -12.10 24.94
C LEU A 414 -3.59 -12.74 24.70
N THR A 415 -4.04 -12.85 23.46
CA THR A 415 -5.28 -13.52 23.07
C THR A 415 -5.25 -15.00 23.44
N GLU A 416 -4.16 -15.71 23.19
CA GLU A 416 -3.96 -17.11 23.60
C GLU A 416 -4.00 -17.28 25.13
N VAL A 417 -3.33 -16.37 25.86
CA VAL A 417 -3.32 -16.40 27.33
C VAL A 417 -4.72 -16.11 27.89
N VAL A 418 -5.40 -15.11 27.34
CA VAL A 418 -6.78 -14.78 27.73
C VAL A 418 -7.72 -15.95 27.40
N ASP A 419 -7.60 -16.54 26.21
CA ASP A 419 -8.40 -17.70 25.80
C ASP A 419 -8.21 -18.89 26.75
N ALA A 420 -6.96 -19.20 27.11
CA ALA A 420 -6.65 -20.26 28.05
C ALA A 420 -7.25 -19.99 29.45
N LEU A 421 -7.16 -18.75 29.94
CA LEU A 421 -7.73 -18.35 31.23
C LEU A 421 -9.27 -18.41 31.21
N VAL A 422 -9.91 -17.89 30.17
CA VAL A 422 -11.37 -17.90 30.02
C VAL A 422 -11.89 -19.33 29.89
N LYS A 423 -11.25 -20.18 29.09
CA LYS A 423 -11.58 -21.63 28.99
C LYS A 423 -11.47 -22.35 30.33
N GLY A 424 -10.44 -22.02 31.12
CA GLY A 424 -10.31 -22.55 32.49
C GLY A 424 -11.48 -22.13 33.37
N LEU A 425 -11.85 -20.87 33.40
CA LEU A 425 -13.00 -20.36 34.16
C LEU A 425 -14.32 -20.95 33.69
N LEU A 426 -14.50 -21.16 32.39
CA LEU A 426 -15.70 -21.80 31.84
C LEU A 426 -15.79 -23.29 32.24
N ALA A 427 -14.67 -24.01 32.29
CA ALA A 427 -14.61 -25.38 32.78
C ALA A 427 -14.97 -25.46 34.28
N ASP A 428 -14.41 -24.54 35.10
CA ASP A 428 -14.74 -24.47 36.53
C ASP A 428 -16.23 -24.14 36.76
N ARG A 429 -16.81 -23.24 35.93
CA ARG A 429 -18.24 -22.95 35.97
C ARG A 429 -19.08 -24.16 35.61
N ALA A 430 -18.69 -24.91 34.60
CA ALA A 430 -19.39 -26.15 34.21
C ALA A 430 -19.34 -27.17 35.32
N ALA A 431 -18.19 -27.41 35.96
CA ALA A 431 -18.04 -28.30 37.10
C ALA A 431 -18.88 -27.87 38.31
N ALA A 432 -18.96 -26.57 38.63
CA ALA A 432 -19.81 -26.04 39.68
C ALA A 432 -21.30 -26.30 39.39
N ARG A 433 -21.74 -26.12 38.14
CA ARG A 433 -23.13 -26.42 37.71
C ARG A 433 -23.46 -27.91 37.83
N GLU A 434 -22.53 -28.80 37.49
CA GLU A 434 -22.69 -30.25 37.61
C GLU A 434 -22.80 -30.68 39.10
N ALA A 435 -21.99 -30.03 39.96
CA ALA A 435 -22.05 -30.20 41.40
C ALA A 435 -23.28 -29.52 42.07
N LYS A 436 -24.14 -28.82 41.32
CA LYS A 436 -25.27 -28.01 41.78
C LYS A 436 -24.87 -26.86 42.72
N ASP A 437 -23.62 -26.42 42.66
CA ASP A 437 -23.11 -25.22 43.37
C ASP A 437 -23.38 -23.97 42.53
N TRP A 438 -24.64 -23.52 42.61
CA TRP A 438 -25.13 -22.39 41.83
C TRP A 438 -24.46 -21.07 42.23
N ALA A 439 -24.13 -20.92 43.53
CA ALA A 439 -23.48 -19.72 44.04
C ALA A 439 -22.08 -19.52 43.41
N ARG A 440 -21.30 -20.61 43.31
CA ARG A 440 -19.98 -20.59 42.69
C ARG A 440 -20.09 -20.39 41.16
N ALA A 441 -21.06 -21.03 40.49
CA ALA A 441 -21.28 -20.88 39.08
C ALA A 441 -21.65 -19.43 38.69
N ASP A 442 -22.47 -18.76 39.49
CA ASP A 442 -22.83 -17.36 39.28
C ASP A 442 -21.67 -16.41 39.60
N ALA A 443 -20.89 -16.66 40.66
CA ALA A 443 -19.68 -15.87 40.95
C ALA A 443 -18.66 -15.88 39.80
N ILE A 444 -18.43 -17.05 39.19
CA ILE A 444 -17.53 -17.18 38.04
C ILE A 444 -18.08 -16.42 36.82
N ARG A 445 -19.38 -16.51 36.54
CA ARG A 445 -20.02 -15.74 35.46
C ARG A 445 -19.83 -14.23 35.66
N ASP A 446 -20.08 -13.77 36.88
CA ASP A 446 -19.98 -12.35 37.19
C ASP A 446 -18.51 -11.85 37.15
N GLN A 447 -17.55 -12.70 37.50
CA GLN A 447 -16.12 -12.44 37.33
C GLN A 447 -15.74 -12.25 35.85
N ILE A 448 -16.18 -13.14 34.96
CA ILE A 448 -15.94 -13.06 33.52
C ILE A 448 -16.56 -11.78 32.97
N LYS A 449 -17.81 -11.49 33.34
CA LYS A 449 -18.52 -10.29 32.89
C LYS A 449 -17.88 -8.99 33.40
N SER A 450 -17.37 -8.97 34.65
CA SER A 450 -16.68 -7.80 35.20
C SER A 450 -15.35 -7.49 34.54
N ALA A 451 -14.74 -8.47 33.87
CA ALA A 451 -13.56 -8.33 33.04
C ALA A 451 -13.87 -7.81 31.62
N GLY A 452 -15.15 -7.52 31.30
CA GLY A 452 -15.58 -7.04 29.98
C GLY A 452 -15.75 -8.15 28.94
N ILE A 453 -15.77 -9.43 29.38
CA ILE A 453 -15.88 -10.58 28.47
C ILE A 453 -17.34 -11.05 28.44
N GLU A 454 -17.91 -11.14 27.24
CA GLU A 454 -19.21 -11.70 26.97
C GLU A 454 -19.09 -13.20 26.64
N VAL A 455 -19.99 -14.00 27.20
CA VAL A 455 -20.01 -15.46 26.96
C VAL A 455 -21.37 -15.85 26.40
N GLU A 456 -21.38 -16.48 25.25
CA GLU A 456 -22.56 -17.05 24.60
C GLU A 456 -22.52 -18.59 24.68
N ASP A 457 -23.56 -19.19 25.25
CA ASP A 457 -23.72 -20.67 25.30
C ASP A 457 -24.22 -21.14 23.91
N THR A 458 -23.38 -21.88 23.16
CA THR A 458 -23.74 -22.44 21.85
C THR A 458 -23.86 -23.95 21.89
N PRO A 459 -24.54 -24.60 20.92
CA PRO A 459 -24.68 -26.08 20.88
C PRO A 459 -23.33 -26.82 20.81
N THR A 460 -22.26 -26.15 20.39
CA THR A 460 -20.91 -26.69 20.29
C THR A 460 -20.01 -26.34 21.48
N GLY A 461 -20.56 -25.67 22.50
CA GLY A 461 -19.88 -25.20 23.69
C GLY A 461 -19.93 -23.69 23.84
N PRO A 462 -19.51 -23.12 24.98
CA PRO A 462 -19.52 -21.70 25.21
C PRO A 462 -18.48 -20.98 24.30
N LYS A 463 -18.90 -19.89 23.66
CA LYS A 463 -18.01 -18.96 22.95
C LYS A 463 -17.90 -17.67 23.75
N TRP A 464 -16.76 -17.00 23.65
CA TRP A 464 -16.53 -15.75 24.33
C TRP A 464 -16.04 -14.66 23.36
N SER A 465 -16.30 -13.40 23.69
CA SER A 465 -15.84 -12.20 22.98
C SER A 465 -15.57 -11.06 23.97
N VAL A 466 -14.76 -10.09 23.58
CA VAL A 466 -14.45 -8.86 24.34
C VAL A 466 -15.17 -7.68 23.72
#